data_ed060be4407ffd8c2e9658aada10dd51
#
_entry.id   ed060be4407ffd8c2e9658aada10dd51
#
_cell.length_a   1.000
_cell.length_b   1.000
_cell.length_c   1.000
_cell.angle_alpha   90.00
_cell.angle_beta   90.00
_cell.angle_gamma   90.00
#
_symmetry.space_group_name_H-M   'P 1'
#
loop_
_entity.id
_entity.type
_entity.pdbx_description
1 polymer ?
#
loop_
_entity_poly.entity_id
_entity_poly.type
_entity_poly.pdbx_seq_one_letter_code
_entity_poly.pdbx_strand_id
1 'polypeptide(L)'
;MAIQVSTEILEGSVLALLTKEDYYGYALTREVKKVFPISESTMYPILRRLKKEAWLSTYDQAYEGRNRRYYKITDQGLERLNQIKSNWQELKTATDAILEGNNEE
;
A
#
# COMPACT_ATOMS: atom_id res chain seq x y z
N MET A 1 18.19 4.15 8.09
CA MET A 1 17.06 3.95 8.98
C MET A 1 16.55 2.52 8.84
N ALA A 2 16.41 1.83 9.97
CA ALA A 2 16.06 0.41 9.94
C ALA A 2 14.60 0.18 10.28
N ILE A 3 13.72 0.72 9.45
CA ILE A 3 12.30 0.50 9.63
C ILE A 3 11.90 -0.77 8.91
N GLN A 4 11.24 -1.64 9.65
CA GLN A 4 10.67 -2.84 9.06
C GLN A 4 9.19 -2.61 8.80
N VAL A 5 8.79 -2.77 7.55
CA VAL A 5 7.41 -2.51 7.15
C VAL A 5 6.79 -3.82 6.71
N SER A 6 5.66 -4.15 7.32
CA SER A 6 4.97 -5.40 6.97
C SER A 6 4.40 -5.32 5.56
N THR A 7 4.22 -6.49 4.96
CA THR A 7 3.59 -6.58 3.64
C THR A 7 2.20 -5.93 3.68
N GLU A 8 1.45 -6.16 4.75
CA GLU A 8 0.10 -5.61 4.86
C GLU A 8 0.11 -4.08 4.83
N ILE A 9 1.07 -3.46 5.52
CA ILE A 9 1.17 -2.01 5.54
C ILE A 9 1.55 -1.47 4.16
N LEU A 10 2.43 -2.18 3.45
CA LEU A 10 2.78 -1.77 2.09
C LEU A 10 1.58 -1.91 1.15
N GLU A 11 0.79 -2.99 1.30
CA GLU A 11 -0.44 -3.16 0.53
C GLU A 11 -1.40 -2.01 0.79
N GLY A 12 -1.59 -1.69 2.06
CA GLY A 12 -2.46 -0.59 2.45
C GLY A 12 -1.99 0.75 1.91
N SER A 13 -0.67 0.96 1.90
CA SER A 13 -0.09 2.19 1.38
C SER A 13 -0.38 2.36 -0.12
N VAL A 14 -0.22 1.28 -0.88
CA VAL A 14 -0.54 1.30 -2.31
C VAL A 14 -2.02 1.60 -2.51
N LEU A 15 -2.88 0.88 -1.81
CA LEU A 15 -4.32 1.07 -1.97
C LEU A 15 -4.74 2.48 -1.56
N ALA A 16 -4.17 3.02 -0.50
CA ALA A 16 -4.50 4.37 -0.04
C ALA A 16 -4.11 5.42 -1.08
N LEU A 17 -2.94 5.28 -1.68
CA LEU A 17 -2.51 6.19 -2.73
C LEU A 17 -3.47 6.14 -3.90
N LEU A 18 -3.94 4.94 -4.25
CA LEU A 18 -4.83 4.78 -5.39
C LEU A 18 -6.26 5.28 -5.13
N THR A 19 -6.61 5.60 -3.89
CA THR A 19 -7.90 6.24 -3.64
C THR A 19 -7.91 7.68 -4.12
N LYS A 20 -6.73 8.30 -4.26
CA LYS A 20 -6.64 9.70 -4.65
C LYS A 20 -6.59 9.87 -6.16
N GLU A 21 -5.89 8.98 -6.84
CA GLU A 21 -5.79 9.00 -8.30
C GLU A 21 -5.16 7.70 -8.74
N ASP A 22 -5.34 7.40 -10.01
CA ASP A 22 -4.64 6.26 -10.62
C ASP A 22 -3.18 6.64 -10.82
N TYR A 23 -2.30 5.65 -10.69
CA TYR A 23 -0.87 5.86 -10.89
C TYR A 23 -0.32 4.84 -11.85
N TYR A 24 0.64 5.20 -12.68
CA TYR A 24 1.39 4.17 -13.39
C TYR A 24 2.48 3.65 -12.45
N GLY A 25 2.97 2.44 -12.76
CA GLY A 25 3.76 1.66 -11.80
C GLY A 25 4.96 2.39 -11.23
N TYR A 26 5.73 3.07 -12.09
CA TYR A 26 6.92 3.78 -11.63
C TYR A 26 6.56 4.90 -10.63
N ALA A 27 5.53 5.67 -10.95
CA ALA A 27 5.13 6.77 -10.08
C ALA A 27 4.59 6.26 -8.74
N LEU A 28 3.82 5.17 -8.78
CA LEU A 28 3.29 4.57 -7.57
C LEU A 28 4.41 4.11 -6.64
N THR A 29 5.38 3.39 -7.20
CA THR A 29 6.53 2.92 -6.43
C THR A 29 7.29 4.09 -5.83
N ARG A 30 7.46 5.15 -6.60
CA ARG A 30 8.19 6.32 -6.13
C ARG A 30 7.50 6.98 -4.95
N GLU A 31 6.16 7.04 -4.96
CA GLU A 31 5.42 7.63 -3.86
C GLU A 31 5.60 6.83 -2.58
N VAL A 32 5.57 5.50 -2.68
CA VAL A 32 5.78 4.67 -1.50
C VAL A 32 7.20 4.82 -0.98
N LYS A 33 8.18 4.90 -1.88
CA LYS A 33 9.59 5.03 -1.50
C LYS A 33 9.90 6.36 -0.81
N LYS A 34 9.07 7.38 -1.00
CA LYS A 34 9.24 8.63 -0.27
C LYS A 34 9.03 8.45 1.23
N VAL A 35 8.26 7.45 1.61
CA VAL A 35 7.88 7.24 3.01
C VAL A 35 8.62 6.05 3.61
N PHE A 36 8.77 4.97 2.86
CA PHE A 36 9.35 3.73 3.36
C PHE A 36 10.61 3.36 2.58
N PRO A 37 11.67 2.89 3.28
CA PRO A 37 12.92 2.51 2.61
C PRO A 37 12.80 1.12 1.99
N ILE A 38 12.08 1.01 0.89
CA ILE A 38 11.86 -0.24 0.19
C ILE A 38 12.44 -0.15 -1.21
N SER A 39 12.65 -1.31 -1.83
CA SER A 39 13.15 -1.41 -3.18
C SER A 39 12.03 -1.72 -4.16
N GLU A 40 12.32 -1.56 -5.43
CA GLU A 40 11.37 -1.92 -6.47
C GLU A 40 11.12 -3.41 -6.48
N SER A 41 12.13 -4.21 -6.14
CA SER A 41 11.94 -5.65 -6.08
C SER A 41 10.98 -6.06 -4.96
N THR A 42 10.84 -5.24 -3.94
CA THR A 42 9.84 -5.45 -2.89
C THR A 42 8.44 -5.09 -3.39
N MET A 43 8.35 -4.06 -4.22
CA MET A 43 7.04 -3.58 -4.68
C MET A 43 6.38 -4.51 -5.69
N TYR A 44 7.16 -5.12 -6.59
CA TYR A 44 6.56 -5.93 -7.65
C TYR A 44 5.68 -7.07 -7.13
N PRO A 45 6.15 -7.87 -6.16
CA PRO A 45 5.28 -8.94 -5.64
C PRO A 45 4.01 -8.40 -5.01
N ILE A 46 4.09 -7.23 -4.36
CA ILE A 46 2.94 -6.61 -3.73
C ILE A 46 1.90 -6.23 -4.78
N LEU A 47 2.34 -5.57 -5.85
CA LEU A 47 1.43 -5.18 -6.92
C LEU A 47 0.80 -6.40 -7.60
N ARG A 48 1.58 -7.46 -7.81
CA ARG A 48 1.05 -8.69 -8.41
C ARG A 48 -0.01 -9.32 -7.53
N ARG A 49 0.24 -9.36 -6.22
CA ARG A 49 -0.72 -9.95 -5.29
C ARG A 49 -2.01 -9.14 -5.25
N LEU A 50 -1.90 -7.82 -5.20
CA LEU A 50 -3.08 -6.95 -5.17
C LEU A 50 -3.93 -7.15 -6.42
N LYS A 51 -3.28 -7.31 -7.57
CA LYS A 51 -4.01 -7.54 -8.81
C LYS A 51 -4.65 -8.92 -8.81
N LYS A 52 -3.94 -9.94 -8.33
CA LYS A 52 -4.45 -11.30 -8.28
C LYS A 52 -5.69 -11.38 -7.39
N GLU A 53 -5.69 -10.64 -6.30
CA GLU A 53 -6.82 -10.64 -5.37
C GLU A 53 -7.95 -9.72 -5.83
N ALA A 54 -7.78 -9.08 -6.98
CA ALA A 54 -8.75 -8.13 -7.52
C ALA A 54 -8.95 -6.91 -6.62
N TRP A 55 -7.97 -6.57 -5.81
CA TRP A 55 -8.00 -5.36 -4.99
C TRP A 55 -7.57 -4.14 -5.79
N LEU A 56 -6.89 -4.36 -6.90
CA LEU A 56 -6.65 -3.33 -7.90
C LEU A 56 -6.79 -3.94 -9.28
N SER A 57 -6.98 -3.07 -10.25
CA SER A 57 -7.01 -3.45 -11.66
C SER A 57 -5.99 -2.60 -12.41
N THR A 58 -5.72 -2.97 -13.65
CA THR A 58 -4.76 -2.24 -14.47
C THR A 58 -5.38 -1.91 -15.81
N TYR A 59 -4.88 -0.85 -16.41
CA TYR A 59 -5.22 -0.49 -17.77
C TYR A 59 -4.00 0.19 -18.39
N ASP A 60 -3.94 0.17 -19.71
CA ASP A 60 -2.83 0.78 -20.42
C ASP A 60 -3.27 2.11 -21.00
N GLN A 61 -2.35 3.06 -21.04
CA GLN A 61 -2.62 4.37 -21.60
C GLN A 61 -1.35 4.87 -22.28
N ALA A 62 -1.50 5.39 -23.48
CA ALA A 62 -0.38 5.95 -24.21
C ALA A 62 0.07 7.25 -23.59
N TYR A 63 1.37 7.46 -23.52
CA TYR A 63 1.95 8.70 -23.03
C TYR A 63 3.24 8.95 -23.79
N GLU A 64 3.28 10.01 -24.56
CA GLU A 64 4.46 10.39 -25.34
C GLU A 64 4.99 9.24 -26.19
N GLY A 65 4.09 8.55 -26.89
CA GLY A 65 4.48 7.46 -27.74
C GLY A 65 4.79 6.15 -27.05
N ARG A 66 4.64 6.11 -25.75
CA ARG A 66 4.90 4.90 -24.98
C ARG A 66 3.61 4.41 -24.34
N ASN A 67 3.55 3.11 -24.11
CA ASN A 67 2.42 2.51 -23.43
C ASN A 67 2.75 2.43 -21.94
N ARG A 68 1.91 3.03 -21.12
CA ARG A 68 2.07 2.99 -19.67
C ARG A 68 0.97 2.16 -19.06
N ARG A 69 1.33 1.32 -18.10
CA ARG A 69 0.37 0.54 -17.34
C ARG A 69 -0.01 1.31 -16.08
N TYR A 70 -1.29 1.61 -15.94
CA TYR A 70 -1.83 2.31 -14.79
C TYR A 70 -2.52 1.34 -13.86
N TYR A 71 -2.51 1.67 -12.59
CA TYR A 71 -3.14 0.89 -11.53
C TYR A 71 -4.29 1.69 -10.95
N LYS A 72 -5.37 0.99 -10.66
CA LYS A 72 -6.60 1.62 -10.17
C LYS A 72 -7.18 0.74 -9.06
N ILE A 73 -7.63 1.35 -7.97
CA ILE A 73 -8.23 0.58 -6.88
C ILE A 73 -9.64 0.12 -7.28
N THR A 74 -10.01 -1.06 -6.81
CA THR A 74 -11.36 -1.61 -7.05
C THR A 74 -12.21 -1.43 -5.79
N ASP A 75 -13.51 -1.75 -5.90
CA ASP A 75 -14.37 -1.74 -4.72
C ASP A 75 -13.89 -2.73 -3.67
N GLN A 76 -13.45 -3.91 -4.10
CA GLN A 76 -12.87 -4.89 -3.18
C GLN A 76 -11.60 -4.33 -2.54
N GLY A 77 -10.83 -3.56 -3.29
CA GLY A 77 -9.64 -2.91 -2.77
C GLY A 77 -9.97 -1.90 -1.69
N LEU A 78 -11.06 -1.15 -1.84
CA LEU A 78 -11.48 -0.22 -0.80
C LEU A 78 -11.85 -0.96 0.48
N GLU A 79 -12.54 -2.09 0.37
CA GLU A 79 -12.86 -2.89 1.54
C GLU A 79 -11.59 -3.41 2.21
N ARG A 80 -10.64 -3.89 1.40
CA ARG A 80 -9.37 -4.37 1.93
C ARG A 80 -8.62 -3.26 2.63
N LEU A 81 -8.61 -2.07 2.04
CA LEU A 81 -7.96 -0.92 2.67
C LEU A 81 -8.55 -0.62 4.03
N ASN A 82 -9.88 -0.67 4.14
CA ASN A 82 -10.53 -0.43 5.42
C ASN A 82 -10.14 -1.47 6.47
N GLN A 83 -10.00 -2.73 6.07
CA GLN A 83 -9.51 -3.77 6.97
C GLN A 83 -8.10 -3.49 7.44
N ILE A 84 -7.24 -3.07 6.53
CA ILE A 84 -5.85 -2.77 6.86
C ILE A 84 -5.77 -1.60 7.82
N LYS A 85 -6.58 -0.56 7.59
CA LYS A 85 -6.63 0.58 8.51
C LYS A 85 -7.06 0.16 9.90
N SER A 86 -8.06 -0.71 9.98
CA SER A 86 -8.55 -1.21 11.27
C SER A 86 -7.48 -2.04 11.99
N ASN A 87 -6.83 -2.93 11.24
CA ASN A 87 -5.76 -3.75 11.80
C ASN A 87 -4.61 -2.90 12.32
N TRP A 88 -4.29 -1.85 11.58
CA TRP A 88 -3.22 -0.94 11.98
C TRP A 88 -3.58 -0.22 13.29
N GLN A 89 -4.83 0.25 13.43
CA GLN A 89 -5.25 0.92 14.65
C GLN A 89 -5.18 -0.02 15.85
N GLU A 90 -5.58 -1.27 15.67
CA GLU A 90 -5.49 -2.24 16.75
C GLU A 90 -4.06 -2.51 17.16
N LEU A 91 -3.19 -2.71 16.17
CA LEU A 91 -1.78 -2.95 16.45
C LEU A 91 -1.14 -1.75 17.15
N LYS A 92 -1.44 -0.56 16.64
CA LYS A 92 -0.89 0.67 17.19
C LYS A 92 -1.30 0.85 18.65
N THR A 93 -2.58 0.67 18.92
CA THR A 93 -3.11 0.85 20.28
C THR A 93 -2.48 -0.16 21.25
N ALA A 94 -2.43 -1.43 20.85
CA ALA A 94 -1.85 -2.46 21.69
C ALA A 94 -0.37 -2.23 21.92
N THR A 95 0.34 -1.85 20.88
CA THR A 95 1.78 -1.61 20.98
C THR A 95 2.07 -0.42 21.86
N ASP A 96 1.33 0.67 21.68
CA ASP A 96 1.51 1.87 22.52
C ASP A 96 1.28 1.55 23.99
N ALA A 97 0.26 0.74 24.29
CA ALA A 97 -0.04 0.40 25.68
C ALA A 97 1.12 -0.30 26.37
N ILE A 98 1.81 -1.16 25.64
CA ILE A 98 2.94 -1.89 26.22
C ILE A 98 4.20 -1.03 26.24
N LEU A 99 4.51 -0.39 25.11
CA LEU A 99 5.76 0.36 25.02
C LEU A 99 5.78 1.60 25.89
N GLU A 100 4.62 2.22 26.06
CA GLU A 100 4.55 3.43 26.88
C GLU A 100 4.23 3.14 28.33
N GLY A 101 3.92 1.89 28.67
CA GLY A 101 3.71 1.52 30.05
C GLY A 101 2.51 2.14 30.70
N ASN A 102 1.49 2.52 29.94
CA ASN A 102 0.33 3.16 30.51
C ASN A 102 -0.87 2.25 30.67
N ASN A 103 -0.70 0.95 30.60
CA ASN A 103 -1.80 0.08 31.02
C ASN A 103 -1.55 -0.22 32.47
N GLU A 104 -2.25 0.38 33.30
CA GLU A 104 -2.07 0.34 34.67
C GLU A 104 -2.26 -0.93 35.25
N GLU A 105 -2.05 -1.42 35.75
CA GLU A 105 -2.27 -2.55 36.29
C GLU A 105 -2.65 -2.72 37.14
#